data_6f52c218c707e7c51161369634ebbd63
#
_entry.id   6f52c218c707e7c51161369634ebbd63
#
_cell.length_a   1.000
_cell.length_b   1.000
_cell.length_c   1.000
_cell.angle_alpha   90.00
_cell.angle_beta   90.00
_cell.angle_gamma   90.00
#
_symmetry.space_group_name_H-M   'P 1'
#
loop_
_entity.id
_entity.type
_entity.pdbx_description
1 polymer ?
#
loop_
_entity_poly.entity_id
_entity_poly.type
_entity_poly.pdbx_seq_one_letter_code
_entity_poly.pdbx_strand_id
1 'polypeptide(L)'
;RETIPLRVRKATDLHRRTFQSDIDGSVQYYAVRPATGESETPPGIALSLHGASVEARGQAACYRPRSWVHVVAPTNRRPFGFDWEHWGRRDAMEVLADASSRYANDPSRRWLTGHSMGGHGTWQLGATLPDQWAAIAPSAGWVSFWTYGGPERYARDGGVEEILHRAANPSETLLMKDNLDDYGIYILHGDADNNVPVEQARIMRRELADFHGDWTYYERPGAGHWWGNQCMDWPPLFEFIKQRTLPDPETIDEIDFTTVDPRASATS
;
A
#
# COMPACT_ATOMS: atom_id res chain seq x y z
N ARG A 1 42.32 13.46 -12.61
CA ARG A 1 41.58 12.69 -11.61
C ARG A 1 40.41 13.54 -11.18
N GLU A 2 39.21 13.04 -11.46
CA GLU A 2 37.98 13.63 -10.91
C GLU A 2 37.74 13.12 -9.50
N THR A 3 37.38 14.02 -8.60
CA THR A 3 37.05 13.65 -7.21
C THR A 3 35.54 13.63 -7.07
N ILE A 4 34.97 12.47 -6.76
CA ILE A 4 33.54 12.33 -6.51
C ILE A 4 33.31 12.43 -4.99
N PRO A 5 32.62 13.47 -4.51
CA PRO A 5 32.32 13.60 -3.08
C PRO A 5 31.26 12.56 -2.67
N LEU A 6 31.62 11.67 -1.75
CA LEU A 6 30.67 10.72 -1.17
C LEU A 6 30.09 11.28 0.13
N ARG A 7 28.76 11.29 0.21
CA ARG A 7 28.06 11.72 1.42
C ARG A 7 27.79 10.50 2.32
N VAL A 8 28.54 10.41 3.40
CA VAL A 8 28.31 9.39 4.42
C VAL A 8 27.05 9.72 5.23
N ARG A 9 26.19 8.71 5.43
CA ARG A 9 25.00 8.80 6.27
C ARG A 9 25.04 7.71 7.34
N LYS A 10 24.38 7.93 8.47
CA LYS A 10 24.15 6.87 9.46
C LYS A 10 23.17 5.85 8.88
N ALA A 11 23.36 4.59 9.21
CA ALA A 11 22.44 3.52 8.78
C ALA A 11 20.99 3.74 9.26
N THR A 12 20.82 4.50 10.33
CA THR A 12 19.52 4.89 10.91
C THR A 12 18.86 6.10 10.26
N ASP A 13 19.61 6.84 9.41
CA ASP A 13 19.05 7.99 8.71
C ASP A 13 18.11 7.52 7.58
N LEU A 14 17.11 8.37 7.25
CA LEU A 14 16.36 8.21 6.02
C LEU A 14 17.31 8.24 4.81
N HIS A 15 17.30 7.19 4.01
CA HIS A 15 18.16 7.10 2.83
C HIS A 15 17.48 6.39 1.65
N ARG A 16 18.10 6.50 0.48
CA ARG A 16 17.75 5.72 -0.70
C ARG A 16 18.62 4.47 -0.77
N ARG A 17 18.05 3.40 -1.31
CA ARG A 17 18.74 2.15 -1.59
C ARG A 17 18.51 1.76 -3.04
N THR A 18 19.55 1.34 -3.72
CA THR A 18 19.46 0.82 -5.09
C THR A 18 19.44 -0.71 -5.08
N PHE A 19 18.75 -1.27 -6.06
CA PHE A 19 18.70 -2.69 -6.34
C PHE A 19 18.63 -2.91 -7.86
N GLN A 20 18.97 -4.10 -8.30
CA GLN A 20 18.76 -4.51 -9.68
C GLN A 20 17.38 -5.15 -9.80
N SER A 21 16.57 -4.65 -10.72
CA SER A 21 15.21 -5.16 -10.93
C SER A 21 15.26 -6.45 -11.76
N ASP A 22 14.52 -7.46 -11.35
CA ASP A 22 14.32 -8.71 -12.08
C ASP A 22 13.36 -8.55 -13.25
N ILE A 23 12.61 -7.45 -13.32
CA ILE A 23 11.66 -7.19 -14.40
C ILE A 23 12.38 -6.90 -15.71
N ASP A 24 13.47 -6.12 -15.69
CA ASP A 24 14.17 -5.66 -16.89
C ASP A 24 15.69 -5.50 -16.70
N GLY A 25 16.25 -5.89 -15.58
CA GLY A 25 17.68 -5.77 -15.27
C GLY A 25 18.16 -4.35 -14.98
N SER A 26 17.28 -3.35 -14.96
CA SER A 26 17.64 -1.96 -14.69
C SER A 26 17.95 -1.73 -13.21
N VAL A 27 18.76 -0.71 -12.92
CA VAL A 27 19.01 -0.27 -11.56
C VAL A 27 17.86 0.63 -11.11
N GLN A 28 17.11 0.17 -10.13
CA GLN A 28 16.03 0.89 -9.47
C GLN A 28 16.43 1.33 -8.07
N TYR A 29 15.59 2.12 -7.41
CA TYR A 29 15.81 2.51 -6.02
C TYR A 29 14.49 2.62 -5.26
N TYR A 30 14.60 2.56 -3.95
CA TYR A 30 13.52 2.88 -3.02
C TYR A 30 14.07 3.78 -1.91
N ALA A 31 13.17 4.35 -1.12
CA ALA A 31 13.55 5.06 0.09
C ALA A 31 13.18 4.22 1.32
N VAL A 32 14.00 4.31 2.35
CA VAL A 32 13.75 3.63 3.62
C VAL A 32 13.92 4.59 4.79
N ARG A 33 12.95 4.55 5.69
CA ARG A 33 13.03 5.04 7.07
C ARG A 33 13.31 3.84 7.96
N PRO A 34 14.58 3.57 8.32
CA PRO A 34 14.92 2.39 9.12
C PRO A 34 14.30 2.44 10.51
N ALA A 35 14.05 1.28 11.07
CA ALA A 35 13.78 1.15 12.50
C ALA A 35 14.97 1.66 13.31
N THR A 36 14.71 2.34 14.42
CA THR A 36 15.75 2.96 15.26
C THR A 36 15.43 2.79 16.73
N GLY A 37 16.46 2.54 17.51
CA GLY A 37 16.32 2.25 18.94
C GLY A 37 16.28 0.75 19.24
N GLU A 38 16.11 0.41 20.49
CA GLU A 38 16.03 -0.97 20.95
C GLU A 38 14.60 -1.49 20.77
N SER A 39 14.49 -2.75 20.38
CA SER A 39 13.23 -3.50 20.28
C SER A 39 13.48 -4.91 20.80
N GLU A 40 12.55 -5.44 21.58
CA GLU A 40 12.61 -6.82 22.10
C GLU A 40 12.47 -7.86 20.98
N THR A 41 11.82 -7.49 19.89
CA THR A 41 11.61 -8.35 18.72
C THR A 41 12.14 -7.67 17.46
N PRO A 42 12.52 -8.43 16.42
CA PRO A 42 12.88 -7.85 15.14
C PRO A 42 11.79 -6.93 14.61
N PRO A 43 12.15 -5.79 13.99
CA PRO A 43 11.17 -4.88 13.40
C PRO A 43 10.38 -5.56 12.27
N GLY A 44 9.15 -5.12 12.04
CA GLY A 44 8.42 -5.45 10.82
C GLY A 44 8.76 -4.48 9.68
N ILE A 45 8.15 -4.71 8.52
CA ILE A 45 8.24 -3.82 7.35
C ILE A 45 6.86 -3.27 7.01
N ALA A 46 6.73 -1.94 6.96
CA ALA A 46 5.59 -1.25 6.38
C ALA A 46 5.96 -0.76 4.98
N LEU A 47 5.37 -1.36 3.96
CA LEU A 47 5.47 -0.87 2.58
C LEU A 47 4.54 0.31 2.43
N SER A 48 5.07 1.46 2.03
CA SER A 48 4.32 2.71 1.94
C SER A 48 4.30 3.25 0.51
N LEU A 49 3.13 3.25 -0.08
CA LEU A 49 2.89 3.64 -1.47
C LEU A 49 2.65 5.15 -1.55
N HIS A 50 3.39 5.84 -2.42
CA HIS A 50 3.29 7.28 -2.55
C HIS A 50 2.07 7.73 -3.39
N GLY A 51 1.61 8.96 -3.15
CA GLY A 51 0.60 9.63 -3.94
C GLY A 51 1.12 10.13 -5.30
N ALA A 52 0.21 10.60 -6.17
CA ALA A 52 0.59 11.23 -7.43
C ALA A 52 1.51 12.43 -7.19
N SER A 53 2.50 12.61 -8.04
CA SER A 53 3.50 13.70 -7.96
C SER A 53 4.38 13.69 -6.70
N VAL A 54 4.41 12.58 -5.96
CA VAL A 54 5.29 12.37 -4.80
C VAL A 54 6.34 11.32 -5.15
N GLU A 55 7.58 11.52 -4.71
CA GLU A 55 8.63 10.51 -4.86
C GLU A 55 8.81 9.68 -3.59
N ALA A 56 9.44 8.51 -3.73
CA ALA A 56 9.70 7.56 -2.63
C ALA A 56 10.33 8.21 -1.39
N ARG A 57 11.31 9.12 -1.58
CA ARG A 57 11.96 9.79 -0.44
C ARG A 57 11.03 10.75 0.29
N GLY A 58 10.19 11.46 -0.44
CA GLY A 58 9.15 12.33 0.14
C GLY A 58 8.17 11.50 0.98
N GLN A 59 7.72 10.38 0.43
CA GLN A 59 6.83 9.44 1.11
C GLN A 59 7.45 8.92 2.42
N ALA A 60 8.65 8.36 2.37
CA ALA A 60 9.33 7.84 3.55
C ALA A 60 9.67 8.93 4.59
N ALA A 61 9.82 10.19 4.15
CA ALA A 61 10.11 11.32 5.05
C ALA A 61 8.91 11.73 5.92
N CYS A 62 7.68 11.38 5.51
CA CYS A 62 6.48 11.70 6.27
C CYS A 62 6.39 10.93 7.61
N TYR A 63 7.09 9.82 7.73
CA TYR A 63 7.05 8.97 8.90
C TYR A 63 8.14 9.31 9.91
N ARG A 64 7.78 9.37 11.20
CA ARG A 64 8.76 9.44 12.29
C ARG A 64 9.46 8.09 12.48
N PRO A 65 10.70 8.07 12.99
CA PRO A 65 11.39 6.84 13.34
C PRO A 65 10.66 6.09 14.46
N ARG A 66 10.66 4.75 14.37
CA ARG A 66 10.16 3.83 15.40
C ARG A 66 11.12 2.66 15.54
N SER A 67 11.15 2.00 16.69
CA SER A 67 12.06 0.85 16.91
C SER A 67 11.53 -0.45 16.28
N TRP A 68 10.25 -0.56 16.05
CA TRP A 68 9.55 -1.80 15.70
C TRP A 68 9.18 -1.93 14.23
N VAL A 69 9.47 -0.93 13.37
CA VAL A 69 9.11 -0.95 11.95
C VAL A 69 10.11 -0.20 11.08
N HIS A 70 10.49 -0.81 9.97
CA HIS A 70 11.09 -0.13 8.82
C HIS A 70 9.97 0.35 7.89
N VAL A 71 9.95 1.63 7.54
CA VAL A 71 9.03 2.11 6.51
C VAL A 71 9.78 2.18 5.19
N VAL A 72 9.29 1.46 4.19
CA VAL A 72 9.92 1.29 2.89
C VAL A 72 8.99 1.86 1.82
N ALA A 73 9.50 2.74 0.97
CA ALA A 73 8.72 3.40 -0.06
C ALA A 73 9.31 3.14 -1.45
N PRO A 74 8.62 2.42 -2.33
CA PRO A 74 9.01 2.18 -3.72
C PRO A 74 8.83 3.44 -4.57
N THR A 75 9.35 3.43 -5.80
CA THR A 75 9.25 4.56 -6.73
C THR A 75 8.13 4.43 -7.75
N ASN A 76 7.47 3.30 -7.82
CA ASN A 76 6.57 2.98 -8.94
C ASN A 76 7.30 3.02 -10.30
N ARG A 77 8.56 2.56 -10.33
CA ARG A 77 9.48 2.52 -11.50
C ARG A 77 9.99 3.89 -11.96
N ARG A 78 9.55 4.98 -11.35
CA ARG A 78 10.01 6.34 -11.63
C ARG A 78 9.62 7.29 -10.47
N PRO A 79 10.28 8.45 -10.34
CA PRO A 79 10.04 9.36 -9.22
C PRO A 79 8.59 9.79 -9.05
N PHE A 80 7.84 9.90 -10.14
CA PHE A 80 6.44 10.33 -10.19
C PHE A 80 5.60 9.32 -10.97
N GLY A 81 5.76 8.04 -10.68
CA GLY A 81 4.96 6.98 -11.29
C GLY A 81 3.47 7.21 -11.03
N PHE A 82 2.65 6.83 -12.01
CA PHE A 82 1.19 6.90 -11.89
C PHE A 82 0.66 5.49 -11.66
N ASP A 83 -0.14 5.36 -10.58
CA ASP A 83 -0.81 4.15 -10.18
C ASP A 83 0.09 3.00 -9.65
N TRP A 84 -0.53 2.09 -8.88
CA TRP A 84 0.11 0.92 -8.26
C TRP A 84 -0.40 -0.41 -8.83
N GLU A 85 -1.01 -0.35 -9.99
CA GLU A 85 -1.35 -1.51 -10.80
C GLU A 85 -0.16 -1.93 -11.69
N HIS A 86 -0.21 -3.08 -12.31
CA HIS A 86 0.80 -3.56 -13.27
C HIS A 86 2.27 -3.35 -12.83
N TRP A 87 2.97 -2.41 -13.47
CA TRP A 87 4.37 -2.12 -13.20
C TRP A 87 4.62 -1.58 -11.80
N GLY A 88 3.72 -0.75 -11.29
CA GLY A 88 3.81 -0.21 -9.94
C GLY A 88 3.69 -1.30 -8.88
N ARG A 89 2.77 -2.24 -9.06
CA ARG A 89 2.63 -3.39 -8.18
C ARG A 89 3.90 -4.25 -8.19
N ARG A 90 4.44 -4.56 -9.37
CA ARG A 90 5.68 -5.34 -9.51
C ARG A 90 6.86 -4.65 -8.82
N ASP A 91 7.04 -3.34 -9.05
CA ASP A 91 8.06 -2.55 -8.38
C ASP A 91 7.89 -2.58 -6.86
N ALA A 92 6.68 -2.44 -6.36
CA ALA A 92 6.37 -2.50 -4.93
C ALA A 92 6.79 -3.84 -4.31
N MET A 93 6.51 -4.95 -4.99
CA MET A 93 6.86 -6.29 -4.51
C MET A 93 8.36 -6.58 -4.61
N GLU A 94 9.06 -6.15 -5.67
CA GLU A 94 10.53 -6.23 -5.75
C GLU A 94 11.20 -5.45 -4.62
N VAL A 95 10.69 -4.25 -4.33
CA VAL A 95 11.19 -3.42 -3.22
C VAL A 95 10.94 -4.09 -1.87
N LEU A 96 9.79 -4.69 -1.66
CA LEU A 96 9.50 -5.46 -0.44
C LEU A 96 10.48 -6.62 -0.28
N ALA A 97 10.73 -7.38 -1.34
CA ALA A 97 11.65 -8.51 -1.35
C ALA A 97 13.10 -8.06 -1.07
N ASP A 98 13.58 -7.02 -1.77
CA ASP A 98 14.94 -6.49 -1.54
C ASP A 98 15.10 -5.94 -0.11
N ALA A 99 14.11 -5.19 0.39
CA ALA A 99 14.14 -4.68 1.75
C ALA A 99 14.13 -5.81 2.79
N SER A 100 13.29 -6.83 2.60
CA SER A 100 13.22 -8.00 3.50
C SER A 100 14.54 -8.77 3.56
N SER A 101 15.28 -8.82 2.47
CA SER A 101 16.60 -9.49 2.42
C SER A 101 17.72 -8.69 3.08
N ARG A 102 17.59 -7.35 3.14
CA ARG A 102 18.66 -6.44 3.58
C ARG A 102 18.55 -5.94 5.00
N TYR A 103 17.32 -5.80 5.49
CA TYR A 103 17.07 -5.31 6.83
C TYR A 103 16.66 -6.48 7.73
N ALA A 104 17.23 -6.54 8.91
CA ALA A 104 16.77 -7.50 9.92
C ALA A 104 15.28 -7.21 10.20
N ASN A 105 14.43 -8.18 9.92
CA ASN A 105 12.98 -8.04 10.08
C ASN A 105 12.34 -9.36 10.50
N ASP A 106 11.13 -9.23 11.06
CA ASP A 106 10.22 -10.34 11.30
C ASP A 106 9.34 -10.54 10.06
N PRO A 107 9.43 -11.67 9.35
CA PRO A 107 8.68 -11.91 8.12
C PRO A 107 7.17 -11.99 8.34
N SER A 108 6.70 -12.27 9.55
CA SER A 108 5.26 -12.26 9.88
C SER A 108 4.70 -10.85 10.07
N ARG A 109 5.56 -9.82 10.14
CA ARG A 109 5.19 -8.43 10.42
C ARG A 109 5.34 -7.56 9.19
N ARG A 110 4.46 -7.80 8.21
CA ARG A 110 4.39 -7.05 6.95
C ARG A 110 3.09 -6.27 6.88
N TRP A 111 3.21 -4.98 6.65
CA TRP A 111 2.05 -4.09 6.54
C TRP A 111 2.13 -3.25 5.29
N LEU A 112 0.97 -2.90 4.76
CA LEU A 112 0.83 -2.06 3.58
C LEU A 112 0.08 -0.78 3.93
N THR A 113 0.58 0.37 3.47
CA THR A 113 -0.09 1.65 3.64
C THR A 113 0.22 2.58 2.48
N GLY A 114 -0.55 3.64 2.35
CA GLY A 114 -0.32 4.65 1.32
C GLY A 114 -1.38 5.74 1.38
N HIS A 115 -1.09 6.87 0.74
CA HIS A 115 -1.97 8.03 0.71
C HIS A 115 -2.35 8.40 -0.72
N SER A 116 -3.59 8.83 -0.94
CA SER A 116 -4.07 9.26 -2.26
C SER A 116 -3.99 8.12 -3.28
N MET A 117 -3.24 8.27 -4.37
CA MET A 117 -2.93 7.19 -5.30
C MET A 117 -2.30 5.98 -4.57
N GLY A 118 -1.49 6.20 -3.54
CA GLY A 118 -0.97 5.13 -2.70
C GLY A 118 -2.02 4.47 -1.82
N GLY A 119 -3.07 5.19 -1.42
CA GLY A 119 -4.23 4.64 -0.73
C GLY A 119 -5.07 3.72 -1.64
N HIS A 120 -5.24 4.12 -2.91
CA HIS A 120 -5.79 3.23 -3.94
C HIS A 120 -4.92 1.98 -4.12
N GLY A 121 -3.60 2.16 -4.28
CA GLY A 121 -2.65 1.05 -4.36
C GLY A 121 -2.71 0.13 -3.15
N THR A 122 -2.97 0.67 -1.96
CA THR A 122 -3.14 -0.12 -0.74
C THR A 122 -4.37 -1.03 -0.83
N TRP A 123 -5.50 -0.55 -1.32
CA TRP A 123 -6.67 -1.37 -1.59
C TRP A 123 -6.38 -2.44 -2.65
N GLN A 124 -5.77 -2.03 -3.76
CA GLN A 124 -5.53 -2.90 -4.90
C GLN A 124 -4.51 -4.02 -4.60
N LEU A 125 -3.38 -3.69 -3.96
CA LEU A 125 -2.40 -4.69 -3.57
C LEU A 125 -2.92 -5.57 -2.43
N GLY A 126 -3.69 -5.02 -1.50
CA GLY A 126 -4.35 -5.78 -0.46
C GLY A 126 -5.24 -6.87 -1.04
N ALA A 127 -6.18 -6.50 -1.92
CA ALA A 127 -7.10 -7.45 -2.52
C ALA A 127 -6.43 -8.43 -3.51
N THR A 128 -5.34 -8.01 -4.19
CA THR A 128 -4.65 -8.85 -5.19
C THR A 128 -3.65 -9.84 -4.57
N LEU A 129 -3.06 -9.47 -3.44
CA LEU A 129 -1.98 -10.22 -2.77
C LEU A 129 -2.26 -10.31 -1.26
N PRO A 130 -3.39 -10.90 -0.84
CA PRO A 130 -3.83 -10.91 0.56
C PRO A 130 -2.84 -11.66 1.47
N ASP A 131 -2.16 -12.67 0.98
CA ASP A 131 -1.17 -13.49 1.67
C ASP A 131 0.11 -12.72 2.09
N GLN A 132 0.30 -11.51 1.58
CA GLN A 132 1.49 -10.71 1.85
C GLN A 132 1.34 -9.78 3.07
N TRP A 133 0.13 -9.59 3.60
CA TRP A 133 -0.14 -8.51 4.55
C TRP A 133 -0.72 -9.00 5.88
N ALA A 134 -0.11 -8.60 6.97
CA ALA A 134 -0.68 -8.75 8.31
C ALA A 134 -1.76 -7.70 8.61
N ALA A 135 -1.68 -6.55 7.97
CA ALA A 135 -2.70 -5.51 7.94
C ALA A 135 -2.44 -4.53 6.80
N ILE A 136 -3.51 -3.86 6.35
CA ILE A 136 -3.40 -2.74 5.42
C ILE A 136 -3.99 -1.46 6.02
N ALA A 137 -3.48 -0.32 5.56
CA ALA A 137 -3.92 0.98 6.08
C ALA A 137 -4.03 2.02 4.95
N PRO A 138 -5.09 1.98 4.14
CA PRO A 138 -5.35 2.96 3.09
C PRO A 138 -5.74 4.31 3.67
N SER A 139 -5.08 5.38 3.20
CA SER A 139 -5.38 6.76 3.56
C SER A 139 -5.76 7.58 2.33
N ALA A 140 -6.93 8.23 2.38
CA ALA A 140 -7.47 9.12 1.36
C ALA A 140 -7.38 8.53 -0.07
N GLY A 141 -7.53 7.20 -0.19
CA GLY A 141 -7.46 6.47 -1.45
C GLY A 141 -8.84 6.24 -2.05
N TRP A 142 -8.90 6.15 -3.39
CA TRP A 142 -10.11 5.67 -4.07
C TRP A 142 -10.12 4.15 -4.15
N VAL A 143 -11.32 3.59 -4.27
CA VAL A 143 -11.51 2.14 -4.30
C VAL A 143 -11.12 1.57 -5.66
N SER A 144 -11.64 2.18 -6.72
CA SER A 144 -11.34 1.81 -8.11
C SER A 144 -11.50 3.03 -9.01
N PHE A 145 -11.00 2.94 -10.24
CA PHE A 145 -11.24 3.98 -11.25
C PHE A 145 -12.71 4.08 -11.69
N TRP A 146 -13.51 3.05 -11.43
CA TRP A 146 -14.95 3.06 -11.68
C TRP A 146 -15.69 3.95 -10.69
N THR A 147 -15.32 3.88 -9.42
CA THR A 147 -15.94 4.69 -8.37
C THR A 147 -15.39 6.11 -8.33
N TYR A 148 -14.11 6.30 -8.65
CA TYR A 148 -13.44 7.60 -8.60
C TYR A 148 -13.64 8.43 -9.87
N GLY A 149 -13.69 7.78 -11.04
CA GLY A 149 -13.86 8.45 -12.33
C GLY A 149 -15.31 8.87 -12.66
N GLY A 150 -16.26 8.48 -11.80
CA GLY A 150 -17.69 8.65 -11.98
C GLY A 150 -18.37 7.50 -12.72
N PRO A 151 -19.52 7.03 -12.23
CA PRO A 151 -20.23 5.86 -12.77
C PRO A 151 -20.77 6.05 -14.19
N GLU A 152 -20.83 7.28 -14.66
CA GLU A 152 -21.39 7.62 -15.97
C GLU A 152 -20.45 7.39 -17.15
N ARG A 153 -19.16 7.13 -16.88
CA ARG A 153 -18.18 6.96 -17.96
C ARG A 153 -18.40 5.72 -18.83
N TYR A 154 -19.05 4.71 -18.27
CA TYR A 154 -19.27 3.45 -18.98
C TYR A 154 -20.59 2.84 -18.52
N ALA A 155 -21.66 3.20 -19.18
CA ALA A 155 -22.93 2.49 -18.99
C ALA A 155 -22.73 0.99 -19.30
N ARG A 156 -23.32 0.12 -18.49
CA ARG A 156 -23.22 -1.34 -18.70
C ARG A 156 -24.30 -1.84 -19.69
N ASP A 157 -24.56 -1.09 -20.72
CA ASP A 157 -25.71 -1.30 -21.62
C ASP A 157 -25.41 -2.26 -22.80
N GLY A 158 -24.28 -3.00 -22.71
CA GLY A 158 -23.89 -3.97 -23.75
C GLY A 158 -22.97 -3.37 -24.81
N GLY A 159 -22.53 -4.22 -25.75
CA GLY A 159 -21.67 -3.79 -26.85
C GLY A 159 -20.19 -3.56 -26.47
N VAL A 160 -19.62 -2.48 -26.97
CA VAL A 160 -18.19 -2.14 -26.75
C VAL A 160 -17.94 -1.77 -25.30
N GLU A 161 -18.88 -1.12 -24.65
CA GLU A 161 -18.78 -0.71 -23.24
C GLU A 161 -18.62 -1.91 -22.31
N GLU A 162 -19.34 -3.01 -22.56
CA GLU A 162 -19.20 -4.25 -21.79
C GLU A 162 -17.80 -4.87 -21.96
N ILE A 163 -17.24 -4.81 -23.18
CA ILE A 163 -15.89 -5.31 -23.45
C ILE A 163 -14.85 -4.47 -22.69
N LEU A 164 -15.01 -3.14 -22.69
CA LEU A 164 -14.13 -2.23 -21.94
C LEU A 164 -14.22 -2.47 -20.43
N HIS A 165 -15.42 -2.72 -19.91
CA HIS A 165 -15.59 -3.09 -18.50
C HIS A 165 -14.84 -4.37 -18.16
N ARG A 166 -15.01 -5.43 -18.95
CA ARG A 166 -14.29 -6.69 -18.72
C ARG A 166 -12.77 -6.53 -18.79
N ALA A 167 -12.29 -5.70 -19.72
CA ALA A 167 -10.85 -5.42 -19.85
C ALA A 167 -10.29 -4.64 -18.65
N ALA A 168 -11.14 -3.87 -17.95
CA ALA A 168 -10.77 -3.08 -16.79
C ALA A 168 -11.06 -3.77 -15.43
N ASN A 169 -11.62 -4.98 -15.43
CA ASN A 169 -11.88 -5.75 -14.19
C ASN A 169 -10.63 -5.90 -13.29
N PRO A 170 -9.39 -6.01 -13.80
CA PRO A 170 -8.20 -6.02 -12.94
C PRO A 170 -8.04 -4.78 -12.05
N SER A 171 -8.61 -3.65 -12.45
CA SER A 171 -8.61 -2.39 -11.69
C SER A 171 -9.83 -2.23 -10.78
N GLU A 172 -10.74 -3.21 -10.75
CA GLU A 172 -11.98 -3.15 -9.96
C GLU A 172 -11.81 -3.89 -8.63
N THR A 173 -11.37 -3.18 -7.61
CA THR A 173 -11.11 -3.73 -6.28
C THR A 173 -12.34 -4.40 -5.66
N LEU A 174 -13.54 -3.87 -5.91
CA LEU A 174 -14.77 -4.44 -5.33
C LEU A 174 -15.08 -5.86 -5.83
N LEU A 175 -14.58 -6.26 -7.00
CA LEU A 175 -14.73 -7.64 -7.48
C LEU A 175 -13.86 -8.63 -6.68
N MET A 176 -12.88 -8.13 -5.94
CA MET A 176 -11.94 -8.92 -5.14
C MET A 176 -12.04 -8.59 -3.65
N LYS A 177 -13.12 -7.90 -3.22
CA LYS A 177 -13.24 -7.39 -1.85
C LYS A 177 -13.19 -8.48 -0.78
N ASP A 178 -13.68 -9.68 -1.10
CA ASP A 178 -13.75 -10.80 -0.16
C ASP A 178 -12.34 -11.29 0.22
N ASN A 179 -11.33 -11.07 -0.63
CA ASN A 179 -9.92 -11.32 -0.29
C ASN A 179 -9.37 -10.42 0.83
N LEU A 180 -10.13 -9.40 1.25
CA LEU A 180 -9.73 -8.50 2.31
C LEU A 180 -10.01 -9.06 3.73
N ASP A 181 -10.73 -10.17 3.86
CA ASP A 181 -11.23 -10.70 5.14
C ASP A 181 -10.12 -11.26 6.06
N ASP A 182 -8.98 -11.64 5.49
CA ASP A 182 -7.94 -12.39 6.21
C ASP A 182 -7.01 -11.54 7.08
N TYR A 183 -7.12 -10.20 7.06
CA TYR A 183 -6.18 -9.32 7.76
C TYR A 183 -6.81 -7.99 8.19
N GLY A 184 -6.20 -7.33 9.18
CA GLY A 184 -6.74 -6.09 9.74
C GLY A 184 -6.69 -4.91 8.76
N ILE A 185 -7.72 -4.05 8.79
CA ILE A 185 -7.83 -2.87 7.93
C ILE A 185 -8.04 -1.59 8.74
N TYR A 186 -7.19 -0.58 8.53
CA TYR A 186 -7.38 0.76 9.10
C TYR A 186 -7.65 1.78 8.00
N ILE A 187 -8.87 2.25 7.89
CA ILE A 187 -9.26 3.26 6.90
C ILE A 187 -9.13 4.66 7.48
N LEU A 188 -8.37 5.54 6.82
CA LEU A 188 -8.16 6.92 7.24
C LEU A 188 -8.53 7.89 6.12
N HIS A 189 -9.39 8.89 6.41
CA HIS A 189 -9.78 9.89 5.42
C HIS A 189 -10.11 11.23 6.08
N GLY A 190 -9.92 12.34 5.39
CA GLY A 190 -10.44 13.64 5.78
C GLY A 190 -11.86 13.83 5.24
N ASP A 191 -12.81 14.29 6.07
CA ASP A 191 -14.22 14.42 5.64
C ASP A 191 -14.49 15.62 4.70
N ALA A 192 -13.54 16.57 4.64
CA ALA A 192 -13.57 17.69 3.72
C ALA A 192 -12.57 17.53 2.55
N ASP A 193 -12.21 16.28 2.21
CA ASP A 193 -11.32 16.00 1.08
C ASP A 193 -12.00 16.37 -0.25
N ASN A 194 -11.41 17.34 -0.93
CA ASN A 194 -11.91 17.88 -2.21
C ASN A 194 -11.17 17.33 -3.44
N ASN A 195 -10.21 16.43 -3.23
CA ASN A 195 -9.45 15.77 -4.30
C ASN A 195 -9.92 14.31 -4.48
N VAL A 196 -9.84 13.51 -3.42
CA VAL A 196 -10.43 12.18 -3.38
C VAL A 196 -11.62 12.23 -2.41
N PRO A 197 -12.86 12.23 -2.92
CA PRO A 197 -14.03 12.37 -2.06
C PRO A 197 -14.06 11.30 -0.97
N VAL A 198 -14.38 11.70 0.26
CA VAL A 198 -14.49 10.79 1.42
C VAL A 198 -15.47 9.64 1.17
N GLU A 199 -16.37 9.80 0.22
CA GLU A 199 -17.30 8.75 -0.21
C GLU A 199 -16.58 7.47 -0.66
N GLN A 200 -15.35 7.57 -1.17
CA GLN A 200 -14.53 6.40 -1.51
C GLN A 200 -14.27 5.53 -0.26
N ALA A 201 -13.89 6.15 0.85
CA ALA A 201 -13.70 5.44 2.11
C ALA A 201 -15.03 4.92 2.69
N ARG A 202 -16.11 5.67 2.51
CA ARG A 202 -17.46 5.27 2.95
C ARG A 202 -18.01 4.08 2.16
N ILE A 203 -17.67 3.97 0.86
CA ILE A 203 -17.98 2.78 0.06
C ILE A 203 -17.36 1.56 0.73
N MET A 204 -16.04 1.56 0.94
CA MET A 204 -15.35 0.42 1.55
C MET A 204 -15.84 0.12 2.98
N ARG A 205 -16.13 1.15 3.76
CA ARG A 205 -16.75 0.98 5.08
C ARG A 205 -18.06 0.19 5.01
N ARG A 206 -18.92 0.48 4.04
CA ARG A 206 -20.20 -0.25 3.86
C ARG A 206 -19.93 -1.69 3.43
N GLU A 207 -19.07 -1.88 2.44
CA GLU A 207 -18.73 -3.21 1.93
C GLU A 207 -18.14 -4.11 3.01
N LEU A 208 -17.16 -3.61 3.77
CA LEU A 208 -16.51 -4.39 4.84
C LEU A 208 -17.46 -4.70 6.00
N ALA A 209 -18.41 -3.81 6.31
CA ALA A 209 -19.36 -4.02 7.40
C ALA A 209 -20.22 -5.28 7.25
N ASP A 210 -20.36 -5.79 6.04
CA ASP A 210 -21.19 -6.96 5.75
C ASP A 210 -20.48 -8.29 6.05
N PHE A 211 -19.15 -8.33 6.07
CA PHE A 211 -18.42 -9.59 6.20
C PHE A 211 -17.16 -9.52 7.09
N HIS A 212 -16.49 -8.37 7.17
CA HIS A 212 -15.16 -8.26 7.77
C HIS A 212 -15.22 -8.00 9.28
N GLY A 213 -14.48 -8.78 10.07
CA GLY A 213 -14.48 -8.71 11.54
C GLY A 213 -13.42 -7.80 12.18
N ASP A 214 -12.33 -7.47 11.47
CA ASP A 214 -11.17 -6.73 12.01
C ASP A 214 -10.83 -5.48 11.22
N TRP A 215 -11.65 -4.45 11.34
CA TRP A 215 -11.39 -3.18 10.68
C TRP A 215 -11.72 -1.98 11.55
N THR A 216 -11.07 -0.84 11.25
CA THR A 216 -11.28 0.46 11.90
C THR A 216 -11.40 1.54 10.85
N TYR A 217 -12.31 2.47 11.07
CA TYR A 217 -12.58 3.58 10.20
C TYR A 217 -12.49 4.90 10.96
N TYR A 218 -11.75 5.87 10.44
CA TYR A 218 -11.69 7.20 11.00
C TYR A 218 -11.77 8.28 9.92
N GLU A 219 -12.81 9.10 9.98
CA GLU A 219 -12.90 10.36 9.24
C GLU A 219 -12.40 11.50 10.11
N ARG A 220 -11.38 12.23 9.66
CA ARG A 220 -10.90 13.40 10.38
C ARG A 220 -11.79 14.61 10.07
N PRO A 221 -12.47 15.21 11.08
CA PRO A 221 -13.37 16.34 10.87
C PRO A 221 -12.64 17.56 10.32
N GLY A 222 -13.19 18.17 9.26
CA GLY A 222 -12.69 19.38 8.61
C GLY A 222 -11.36 19.22 7.88
N ALA A 223 -10.82 18.00 7.77
CA ALA A 223 -9.56 17.77 7.08
C ALA A 223 -9.78 17.57 5.58
N GLY A 224 -8.96 18.27 4.78
CA GLY A 224 -8.89 18.09 3.33
C GLY A 224 -8.05 16.89 2.91
N HIS A 225 -7.61 16.87 1.65
CA HIS A 225 -6.81 15.78 1.09
C HIS A 225 -5.46 15.63 1.78
N TRP A 226 -4.77 16.73 2.08
CA TRP A 226 -3.51 16.74 2.81
C TRP A 226 -3.60 17.64 4.04
N TRP A 227 -3.44 17.07 5.21
CA TRP A 227 -3.45 17.76 6.52
C TRP A 227 -2.18 17.51 7.32
N GLY A 228 -1.06 17.48 6.59
CA GLY A 228 0.28 17.23 7.12
C GLY A 228 0.61 15.75 7.19
N ASN A 229 1.78 15.43 7.73
CA ASN A 229 2.27 14.06 7.78
C ASN A 229 1.33 13.11 8.54
N GLN A 230 0.45 13.65 9.38
CA GLN A 230 -0.52 12.85 10.13
C GLN A 230 -1.54 12.12 9.25
N CYS A 231 -1.77 12.55 7.99
CA CYS A 231 -2.62 11.79 7.08
C CYS A 231 -2.00 10.43 6.68
N MET A 232 -0.78 10.18 7.10
CA MET A 232 -0.03 8.94 6.87
C MET A 232 0.59 8.41 8.16
N ASP A 233 1.31 9.26 8.91
CA ASP A 233 1.95 8.92 10.20
C ASP A 233 0.95 9.09 11.35
N TRP A 234 -0.24 8.51 11.21
CA TRP A 234 -1.32 8.59 12.18
C TRP A 234 -1.09 7.62 13.34
N PRO A 235 -0.95 8.10 14.60
CA PRO A 235 -0.60 7.22 15.71
C PRO A 235 -1.55 6.05 15.94
N PRO A 236 -2.90 6.21 15.92
CA PRO A 236 -3.80 5.08 16.09
C PRO A 236 -3.69 4.02 14.98
N LEU A 237 -3.41 4.44 13.73
CA LEU A 237 -3.16 3.53 12.61
C LEU A 237 -1.92 2.67 12.89
N PHE A 238 -0.82 3.29 13.34
CA PHE A 238 0.41 2.57 13.63
C PHE A 238 0.27 1.63 14.83
N GLU A 239 -0.49 2.01 15.86
CA GLU A 239 -0.80 1.11 16.96
C GLU A 239 -1.71 -0.05 16.52
N PHE A 240 -2.62 0.19 15.58
CA PHE A 240 -3.48 -0.85 15.01
C PHE A 240 -2.66 -1.89 14.25
N ILE A 241 -1.81 -1.48 13.29
CA ILE A 241 -1.02 -2.43 12.48
C ILE A 241 0.03 -3.17 13.30
N LYS A 242 0.61 -2.51 14.31
CA LYS A 242 1.63 -3.09 15.19
C LYS A 242 1.19 -4.39 15.89
N GLN A 243 -0.10 -4.52 16.16
CA GLN A 243 -0.68 -5.66 16.88
C GLN A 243 -0.97 -6.86 15.97
N ARG A 244 -0.72 -6.75 14.67
CA ARG A 244 -1.10 -7.77 13.69
C ARG A 244 0.09 -8.41 13.04
N THR A 245 0.00 -9.72 12.88
CA THR A 245 1.01 -10.56 12.23
C THR A 245 0.32 -11.44 11.20
N LEU A 246 1.04 -11.83 10.17
CA LEU A 246 0.60 -12.89 9.26
C LEU A 246 0.36 -14.18 10.07
N PRO A 247 -0.66 -14.95 9.71
CA PRO A 247 -0.86 -16.28 10.29
C PRO A 247 0.33 -17.18 9.94
N ASP A 248 0.53 -18.21 10.76
CA ASP A 248 1.46 -19.28 10.42
C ASP A 248 0.89 -20.09 9.25
N PRO A 249 1.59 -20.20 8.11
CA PRO A 249 1.10 -20.96 6.97
C PRO A 249 0.67 -22.40 7.29
N GLU A 250 1.31 -23.03 8.29
CA GLU A 250 0.94 -24.40 8.73
C GLU A 250 -0.42 -24.47 9.45
N THR A 251 -1.00 -23.33 9.81
CA THR A 251 -2.31 -23.25 10.47
C THR A 251 -3.46 -22.93 9.53
N ILE A 252 -3.18 -22.75 8.23
CA ILE A 252 -4.19 -22.42 7.22
C ILE A 252 -4.76 -23.70 6.64
N ASP A 253 -6.00 -24.01 6.98
CA ASP A 253 -6.71 -25.22 6.54
C ASP A 253 -7.54 -25.00 5.27
N GLU A 254 -7.94 -23.76 4.99
CA GLU A 254 -8.80 -23.41 3.86
C GLU A 254 -8.34 -22.08 3.25
N ILE A 255 -8.42 -21.98 1.93
CA ILE A 255 -8.15 -20.75 1.18
C ILE A 255 -9.33 -20.50 0.24
N ASP A 256 -10.01 -19.36 0.44
CA ASP A 256 -10.99 -18.84 -0.50
C ASP A 256 -10.39 -17.57 -1.15
N PHE A 257 -10.20 -17.61 -2.44
CA PHE A 257 -9.50 -16.54 -3.16
C PHE A 257 -10.17 -16.22 -4.50
N THR A 258 -10.56 -14.97 -4.68
CA THR A 258 -11.12 -14.45 -5.91
C THR A 258 -10.06 -13.69 -6.71
N THR A 259 -9.85 -14.04 -7.98
CA THR A 259 -8.99 -13.27 -8.87
C THR A 259 -9.68 -12.93 -10.18
N VAL A 260 -9.42 -11.74 -10.67
CA VAL A 260 -9.85 -11.25 -12.01
C VAL A 260 -8.70 -11.22 -13.02
N ASP A 261 -7.46 -11.40 -12.56
CA ASP A 261 -6.26 -11.58 -13.39
C ASP A 261 -5.30 -12.60 -12.73
N PRO A 262 -5.33 -13.87 -13.14
CA PRO A 262 -4.47 -14.91 -12.57
C PRO A 262 -2.96 -14.63 -12.67
N ARG A 263 -2.55 -13.75 -13.60
CA ARG A 263 -1.14 -13.37 -13.77
C ARG A 263 -0.71 -12.29 -12.78
N ALA A 264 -1.67 -11.58 -12.22
CA ALA A 264 -1.45 -10.48 -11.30
C ALA A 264 -1.44 -10.95 -9.84
N SER A 265 -2.20 -11.99 -9.54
CA SER A 265 -2.31 -12.57 -8.22
C SER A 265 -1.18 -13.56 -8.00
N ALA A 266 -0.39 -13.36 -6.97
CA ALA A 266 0.57 -14.37 -6.55
C ALA A 266 -0.20 -15.49 -5.84
N THR A 267 -0.13 -16.67 -6.43
CA THR A 267 -0.27 -17.91 -5.65
C THR A 267 1.13 -18.47 -5.57
N SER A 268 1.80 -18.25 -4.48
CA SER A 268 3.07 -18.92 -4.18
C SER A 268 2.80 -20.34 -3.72
#